data_aa1d8c0c47d760784bd1811b97ce81eb
#
_entry.id   aa1d8c0c47d760784bd1811b97ce81eb
#
_cell.length_a   1.000
_cell.length_b   1.000
_cell.length_c   1.000
_cell.angle_alpha   90.00
_cell.angle_beta   90.00
_cell.angle_gamma   90.00
#
_symmetry.space_group_name_H-M   'P 1'
#
loop_
_entity.id
_entity.type
_entity.pdbx_description
1 polymer ?
#
loop_
_entity_poly.entity_id
_entity_poly.type
_entity_poly.pdbx_seq_one_letter_code
_entity_poly.pdbx_strand_id
1 'polypeptide(L)'
;MTNFRRVSDLPFISKILENVVLTRLQKYVSENGLLEMRQSAYRKNHSTETALLSVVDGLFRNADDRLVSVLALLDLSAAFDTLDHPILLQRLETTFGISGTVLHWFASYLEGREQSVKVDNVLSSPSPLQFGVPQGSVLGPILFTLYSQPLSDLICRHECDYHKYADDTQLSKGAPPDQFQSLLCDIQTCIESLVGWMYSNKLKLNAEKTEVLPVASTSRLSSVGRDSVDIGGKRIPFRSSVRNLGVHLYQTPSMQQHISSVCRAAYLELRRIASIQTYLTQSATAQLVSSAITSRLDYCNSILAGLPLKQISRLQSPEQHCKTCS
;
A
#
# COMPACT_ATOMS: atom_id res chain seq x y z
N MET A 1 15.36 1.68 19.02
CA MET A 1 15.86 1.67 17.63
C MET A 1 14.86 1.08 16.61
N THR A 2 13.57 1.19 16.85
CA THR A 2 12.50 0.54 16.06
C THR A 2 12.04 1.33 14.83
N ASN A 3 12.58 2.53 14.57
CA ASN A 3 12.08 3.44 13.52
C ASN A 3 13.07 3.73 12.39
N PHE A 4 14.18 3.00 12.30
CA PHE A 4 15.14 3.20 11.23
C PHE A 4 14.83 2.25 10.07
N ARG A 5 14.59 2.80 8.87
CA ARG A 5 14.63 2.05 7.61
C ARG A 5 16.07 1.99 7.12
N ARG A 6 16.54 0.78 6.84
CA ARG A 6 17.85 0.59 6.20
C ARG A 6 17.75 1.09 4.77
N VAL A 7 18.68 1.92 4.34
CA VAL A 7 18.81 2.32 2.93
C VAL A 7 20.16 1.82 2.45
N SER A 8 20.17 1.03 1.39
CA SER A 8 21.40 0.46 0.83
C SER A 8 22.01 1.42 -0.18
N ASP A 9 23.28 1.73 0.02
CA ASP A 9 24.08 2.48 -0.96
C ASP A 9 24.64 1.49 -1.99
N LEU A 10 23.93 1.34 -3.11
CA LEU A 10 24.28 0.40 -4.17
C LEU A 10 25.09 1.10 -5.27
N PRO A 11 26.10 0.44 -5.84
CA PRO A 11 26.88 0.97 -6.96
C PRO A 11 25.97 1.32 -8.15
N PHE A 12 26.29 2.40 -8.84
CA PHE A 12 25.51 2.87 -10.00
C PHE A 12 25.39 1.80 -11.10
N ILE A 13 26.48 1.07 -11.37
CA ILE A 13 26.51 -0.01 -12.37
C ILE A 13 25.53 -1.14 -12.02
N SER A 14 25.41 -1.48 -10.71
CA SER A 14 24.43 -2.47 -10.24
C SER A 14 23.00 -2.06 -10.64
N LYS A 15 22.64 -0.79 -10.44
CA LYS A 15 21.31 -0.28 -10.81
C LYS A 15 21.03 -0.34 -12.32
N ILE A 16 22.04 -0.11 -13.16
CA ILE A 16 21.91 -0.26 -14.63
C ILE A 16 21.62 -1.71 -14.99
N LEU A 17 22.42 -2.65 -14.46
CA LEU A 17 22.22 -4.08 -14.71
C LEU A 17 20.87 -4.56 -14.23
N GLU A 18 20.47 -4.17 -13.01
CA GLU A 18 19.16 -4.49 -12.46
C GLU A 18 18.01 -3.95 -13.33
N ASN A 19 18.13 -2.74 -13.91
CA ASN A 19 17.12 -2.19 -14.83
C ASN A 19 16.97 -3.02 -16.11
N VAL A 20 18.07 -3.52 -16.68
CA VAL A 20 18.02 -4.39 -17.85
C VAL A 20 17.28 -5.69 -17.52
N VAL A 21 17.59 -6.28 -16.37
CA VAL A 21 16.91 -7.51 -15.91
C VAL A 21 15.44 -7.24 -15.58
N LEU A 22 15.14 -6.15 -14.88
CA LEU A 22 13.77 -5.75 -14.55
C LEU A 22 12.91 -5.62 -15.80
N THR A 23 13.40 -4.94 -16.83
CA THR A 23 12.68 -4.75 -18.07
C THR A 23 12.32 -6.08 -18.75
N ARG A 24 13.27 -7.03 -18.76
CA ARG A 24 13.05 -8.36 -19.32
C ARG A 24 12.11 -9.20 -18.46
N LEU A 25 12.27 -9.16 -17.15
CA LEU A 25 11.41 -9.88 -16.20
C LEU A 25 9.97 -9.38 -16.28
N GLN A 26 9.76 -8.05 -16.24
CA GLN A 26 8.43 -7.46 -16.35
C GLN A 26 7.75 -7.81 -17.68
N LYS A 27 8.50 -7.79 -18.78
CA LYS A 27 8.00 -8.23 -20.09
C LYS A 27 7.55 -9.69 -20.02
N TYR A 28 8.40 -10.58 -19.53
CA TYR A 28 8.12 -12.01 -19.41
C TYR A 28 6.88 -12.29 -18.57
N VAL A 29 6.79 -11.75 -17.36
CA VAL A 29 5.65 -12.01 -16.47
C VAL A 29 4.35 -11.40 -17.00
N SER A 30 4.43 -10.27 -17.72
CA SER A 30 3.26 -9.63 -18.34
C SER A 30 2.75 -10.41 -19.55
N GLU A 31 3.63 -10.82 -20.48
CA GLU A 31 3.26 -11.55 -21.69
C GLU A 31 2.72 -12.96 -21.40
N ASN A 32 3.14 -13.57 -20.30
CA ASN A 32 2.67 -14.90 -19.88
C ASN A 32 1.49 -14.83 -18.88
N GLY A 33 0.94 -13.65 -18.59
CA GLY A 33 -0.20 -13.51 -17.67
C GLY A 33 0.10 -13.93 -16.23
N LEU A 34 1.37 -13.87 -15.81
CA LEU A 34 1.83 -14.33 -14.50
C LEU A 34 1.70 -13.26 -13.41
N LEU A 35 1.31 -12.03 -13.77
CA LEU A 35 1.09 -10.97 -12.80
C LEU A 35 -0.27 -11.12 -12.14
N GLU A 36 -0.29 -11.00 -10.85
CA GLU A 36 -1.51 -10.97 -10.08
C GLU A 36 -2.39 -9.75 -10.45
N MET A 37 -3.68 -9.97 -10.71
CA MET A 37 -4.58 -8.92 -11.19
C MET A 37 -4.84 -7.83 -10.16
N ARG A 38 -4.87 -8.18 -8.86
CA ARG A 38 -5.18 -7.27 -7.74
C ARG A 38 -3.93 -6.72 -7.04
N GLN A 39 -2.76 -6.75 -7.71
CA GLN A 39 -1.54 -6.06 -7.30
C GLN A 39 -1.32 -4.85 -8.19
N SER A 40 -1.30 -3.64 -7.62
CA SER A 40 -1.14 -2.41 -8.38
C SER A 40 0.28 -1.81 -8.31
N ALA A 41 1.06 -2.13 -7.28
CA ALA A 41 2.40 -1.59 -7.17
C ALA A 41 3.35 -2.18 -8.23
N TYR A 42 4.28 -1.34 -8.71
CA TYR A 42 5.32 -1.71 -9.68
C TYR A 42 4.80 -2.27 -11.01
N ARG A 43 3.58 -1.94 -11.35
CA ARG A 43 2.90 -2.40 -12.56
C ARG A 43 2.56 -1.23 -13.48
N LYS A 44 2.80 -1.41 -14.79
CA LYS A 44 2.47 -0.41 -15.81
C LYS A 44 0.96 -0.14 -15.81
N ASN A 45 0.57 1.12 -15.93
CA ASN A 45 -0.81 1.60 -15.95
C ASN A 45 -1.59 1.37 -14.64
N HIS A 46 -0.88 1.11 -13.53
CA HIS A 46 -1.45 1.01 -12.19
C HIS A 46 -0.82 2.08 -11.29
N SER A 47 -1.59 2.55 -10.32
CA SER A 47 -1.18 3.60 -9.37
C SER A 47 -1.84 3.37 -8.01
N THR A 48 -1.49 4.19 -7.02
CA THR A 48 -2.22 4.25 -5.73
C THR A 48 -3.69 4.60 -5.94
N GLU A 49 -3.99 5.43 -6.94
CA GLU A 49 -5.35 5.84 -7.28
C GLU A 49 -6.19 4.68 -7.80
N THR A 50 -5.67 3.89 -8.76
CA THR A 50 -6.37 2.71 -9.27
C THR A 50 -6.60 1.65 -8.20
N ALA A 51 -5.63 1.47 -7.29
CA ALA A 51 -5.76 0.57 -6.14
C ALA A 51 -6.87 1.03 -5.19
N LEU A 52 -6.84 2.31 -4.80
CA LEU A 52 -7.84 2.90 -3.92
C LEU A 52 -9.23 2.89 -4.54
N LEU A 53 -9.34 3.20 -5.84
CA LEU A 53 -10.62 3.18 -6.55
C LEU A 53 -11.25 1.79 -6.49
N SER A 54 -10.46 0.72 -6.69
CA SER A 54 -10.93 -0.67 -6.59
C SER A 54 -11.50 -0.99 -5.20
N VAL A 55 -10.78 -0.58 -4.13
CA VAL A 55 -11.22 -0.83 -2.75
C VAL A 55 -12.44 -0.02 -2.38
N VAL A 56 -12.43 1.29 -2.69
CA VAL A 56 -13.52 2.21 -2.34
C VAL A 56 -14.79 1.86 -3.10
N ASP A 57 -14.70 1.51 -4.39
CA ASP A 57 -15.84 1.06 -5.19
C ASP A 57 -16.50 -0.19 -4.58
N GLY A 58 -15.70 -1.18 -4.16
CA GLY A 58 -16.21 -2.37 -3.47
C GLY A 58 -16.95 -2.03 -2.17
N LEU A 59 -16.37 -1.14 -1.34
CA LEU A 59 -17.02 -0.70 -0.09
C LEU A 59 -18.31 0.08 -0.35
N PHE A 60 -18.36 0.91 -1.39
CA PHE A 60 -19.54 1.71 -1.72
C PHE A 60 -20.65 0.83 -2.30
N ARG A 61 -20.34 -0.11 -3.19
CA ARG A 61 -21.31 -1.10 -3.70
C ARG A 61 -21.95 -1.89 -2.56
N ASN A 62 -21.13 -2.40 -1.63
CA ASN A 62 -21.64 -3.09 -0.44
C ASN A 62 -22.58 -2.19 0.39
N ALA A 63 -22.25 -0.89 0.52
CA ALA A 63 -23.09 0.06 1.24
C ALA A 63 -24.44 0.33 0.52
N ASP A 64 -24.45 0.39 -0.82
CA ASP A 64 -25.63 0.52 -1.66
C ASP A 64 -26.51 -0.74 -1.56
N ASP A 65 -25.89 -1.93 -1.52
CA ASP A 65 -26.55 -3.22 -1.28
C ASP A 65 -26.98 -3.43 0.17
N ARG A 66 -26.88 -2.38 0.99
CA ARG A 66 -27.25 -2.38 2.41
C ARG A 66 -26.45 -3.33 3.29
N LEU A 67 -25.26 -3.73 2.88
CA LEU A 67 -24.33 -4.56 3.65
C LEU A 67 -23.53 -3.70 4.65
N VAL A 68 -22.94 -4.39 5.62
CA VAL A 68 -21.85 -3.87 6.45
C VAL A 68 -20.57 -4.51 5.94
N SER A 69 -19.55 -3.72 5.65
CA SER A 69 -18.24 -4.21 5.25
C SER A 69 -17.24 -4.11 6.39
N VAL A 70 -16.27 -4.99 6.42
CA VAL A 70 -15.06 -4.86 7.23
C VAL A 70 -13.88 -4.73 6.29
N LEU A 71 -13.11 -3.67 6.45
CA LEU A 71 -11.82 -3.45 5.77
C LEU A 71 -10.70 -3.65 6.78
N ALA A 72 -9.80 -4.59 6.52
CA ALA A 72 -8.58 -4.81 7.28
C ALA A 72 -7.36 -4.39 6.44
N LEU A 73 -6.56 -3.47 6.97
CA LEU A 73 -5.29 -3.04 6.39
C LEU A 73 -4.18 -3.81 7.10
N LEU A 74 -3.53 -4.71 6.37
CA LEU A 74 -2.50 -5.59 6.88
C LEU A 74 -1.12 -5.04 6.50
N ASP A 75 -0.27 -4.76 7.50
CA ASP A 75 1.11 -4.29 7.33
C ASP A 75 2.09 -5.43 7.62
N LEU A 76 3.17 -5.50 6.86
CA LEU A 76 4.23 -6.48 7.07
C LEU A 76 5.42 -5.85 7.80
N SER A 77 6.00 -6.60 8.74
CA SER A 77 7.22 -6.18 9.43
C SER A 77 8.44 -6.47 8.56
N ALA A 78 9.17 -5.41 8.17
CA ALA A 78 10.45 -5.53 7.46
C ALA A 78 10.41 -6.44 6.20
N ALA A 79 9.34 -6.32 5.40
CA ALA A 79 9.01 -7.23 4.30
C ALA A 79 10.19 -7.48 3.32
N PHE A 80 10.93 -6.44 2.96
CA PHE A 80 12.08 -6.54 2.06
C PHE A 80 13.32 -7.15 2.74
N ASP A 81 13.45 -7.02 4.05
CA ASP A 81 14.63 -7.47 4.82
C ASP A 81 14.52 -8.96 5.23
N THR A 82 13.32 -9.55 5.13
CA THR A 82 13.04 -10.93 5.60
C THR A 82 12.79 -11.92 4.47
N LEU A 83 12.87 -11.48 3.22
CA LEU A 83 12.68 -12.34 2.05
C LEU A 83 13.72 -13.47 2.06
N ASP A 84 13.25 -14.72 2.09
CA ASP A 84 14.09 -15.91 2.11
C ASP A 84 14.55 -16.28 0.69
N HIS A 85 15.86 -16.34 0.47
CA HIS A 85 16.42 -16.55 -0.86
C HIS A 85 16.07 -17.92 -1.45
N PRO A 86 16.22 -19.05 -0.73
CA PRO A 86 15.77 -20.37 -1.18
C PRO A 86 14.30 -20.41 -1.59
N ILE A 87 13.40 -19.87 -0.78
CA ILE A 87 11.97 -19.84 -1.09
C ILE A 87 11.71 -18.98 -2.33
N LEU A 88 12.38 -17.83 -2.48
CA LEU A 88 12.25 -16.99 -3.67
C LEU A 88 12.68 -17.77 -4.93
N LEU A 89 13.88 -18.38 -4.93
CA LEU A 89 14.40 -19.11 -6.08
C LEU A 89 13.49 -20.28 -6.45
N GLN A 90 13.04 -21.06 -5.47
CA GLN A 90 12.08 -22.14 -5.69
C GLN A 90 10.80 -21.61 -6.34
N ARG A 91 10.29 -20.45 -5.90
CA ARG A 91 9.06 -19.85 -6.45
C ARG A 91 9.26 -19.31 -7.86
N LEU A 92 10.41 -18.69 -8.15
CA LEU A 92 10.76 -18.28 -9.50
C LEU A 92 10.76 -19.48 -10.45
N GLU A 93 11.25 -20.64 -10.02
CA GLU A 93 11.27 -21.85 -10.81
C GLU A 93 9.87 -22.48 -10.95
N THR A 94 9.22 -22.78 -9.83
CA THR A 94 7.99 -23.60 -9.83
C THR A 94 6.75 -22.84 -10.23
N THR A 95 6.62 -21.57 -9.83
CA THR A 95 5.43 -20.75 -10.09
C THR A 95 5.57 -19.93 -11.36
N PHE A 96 6.77 -19.39 -11.62
CA PHE A 96 6.98 -18.48 -12.74
C PHE A 96 7.71 -19.15 -13.91
N GLY A 97 8.13 -20.41 -13.82
CA GLY A 97 8.80 -21.14 -14.89
C GLY A 97 10.19 -20.59 -15.26
N ILE A 98 10.80 -19.81 -14.37
CA ILE A 98 12.13 -19.24 -14.58
C ILE A 98 13.17 -20.30 -14.20
N SER A 99 13.92 -20.83 -15.18
CA SER A 99 14.85 -21.93 -14.98
C SER A 99 16.20 -21.70 -15.67
N GLY A 100 17.12 -22.66 -15.55
CA GLY A 100 18.40 -22.65 -16.23
C GLY A 100 19.26 -21.43 -15.92
N THR A 101 19.88 -20.85 -16.94
CA THR A 101 20.82 -19.73 -16.80
C THR A 101 20.18 -18.51 -16.12
N VAL A 102 18.89 -18.25 -16.34
CA VAL A 102 18.17 -17.11 -15.74
C VAL A 102 18.02 -17.32 -14.25
N LEU A 103 17.63 -18.51 -13.80
CA LEU A 103 17.52 -18.84 -12.37
C LEU A 103 18.90 -18.77 -11.69
N HIS A 104 19.95 -19.31 -12.32
CA HIS A 104 21.31 -19.19 -11.82
C HIS A 104 21.77 -17.72 -11.68
N TRP A 105 21.34 -16.85 -12.61
CA TRP A 105 21.63 -15.43 -12.48
C TRP A 105 20.99 -14.82 -11.21
N PHE A 106 19.72 -15.14 -10.93
CA PHE A 106 19.05 -14.69 -9.70
C PHE A 106 19.72 -15.26 -8.44
N ALA A 107 20.15 -16.52 -8.48
CA ALA A 107 20.90 -17.11 -7.37
C ALA A 107 22.21 -16.32 -7.12
N SER A 108 22.98 -16.06 -8.16
CA SER A 108 24.21 -15.25 -8.08
C SER A 108 23.95 -13.79 -7.66
N TYR A 109 22.79 -13.22 -8.04
CA TYR A 109 22.40 -11.88 -7.61
C TYR A 109 22.15 -11.79 -6.10
N LEU A 110 21.64 -12.84 -5.49
CA LEU A 110 21.29 -12.92 -4.07
C LEU A 110 22.47 -13.42 -3.20
N GLU A 111 23.31 -14.29 -3.72
CA GLU A 111 24.39 -14.96 -3.00
C GLU A 111 25.62 -14.05 -2.78
N GLY A 112 26.37 -14.33 -1.71
CA GLY A 112 27.66 -13.68 -1.44
C GLY A 112 27.57 -12.19 -1.10
N ARG A 113 26.39 -11.68 -0.77
CA ARG A 113 26.22 -10.29 -0.39
C ARG A 113 26.60 -10.05 1.05
N GLU A 114 27.25 -8.92 1.27
CA GLU A 114 27.60 -8.41 2.60
C GLU A 114 27.01 -7.02 2.80
N GLN A 115 26.78 -6.67 4.06
CA GLN A 115 26.35 -5.35 4.48
C GLN A 115 27.28 -4.80 5.57
N SER A 116 27.55 -3.50 5.50
CA SER A 116 28.20 -2.74 6.56
C SER A 116 27.34 -1.52 6.90
N VAL A 117 27.29 -1.17 8.17
CA VAL A 117 26.57 0.04 8.62
C VAL A 117 27.54 1.20 8.66
N LYS A 118 27.21 2.29 7.97
CA LYS A 118 27.98 3.54 8.00
C LYS A 118 27.29 4.52 8.95
N VAL A 119 28.03 4.98 9.95
CA VAL A 119 27.62 6.07 10.85
C VAL A 119 28.71 7.14 10.76
N ASP A 120 28.33 8.33 10.33
CA ASP A 120 29.26 9.41 9.97
C ASP A 120 30.29 8.91 8.95
N ASN A 121 31.57 8.81 9.33
CA ASN A 121 32.65 8.33 8.48
C ASN A 121 33.21 6.95 8.93
N VAL A 122 32.54 6.26 9.84
CA VAL A 122 32.96 4.96 10.36
C VAL A 122 32.08 3.86 9.77
N LEU A 123 32.72 2.81 9.23
CA LEU A 123 32.06 1.59 8.76
C LEU A 123 32.19 0.49 9.80
N SER A 124 31.11 -0.26 10.02
CA SER A 124 31.16 -1.51 10.77
C SER A 124 31.92 -2.58 9.99
N SER A 125 32.32 -3.66 10.66
CA SER A 125 32.76 -4.88 9.99
C SER A 125 31.67 -5.40 9.06
N PRO A 126 32.02 -5.98 7.87
CA PRO A 126 31.10 -6.63 6.97
C PRO A 126 30.36 -7.79 7.67
N SER A 127 29.08 -7.93 7.39
CA SER A 127 28.25 -9.04 7.85
C SER A 127 27.51 -9.64 6.65
N PRO A 128 27.44 -10.96 6.50
CA PRO A 128 26.78 -11.58 5.37
C PRO A 128 25.27 -11.27 5.38
N LEU A 129 24.72 -10.99 4.19
CA LEU A 129 23.29 -10.77 3.97
C LEU A 129 22.65 -12.10 3.55
N GLN A 130 22.15 -12.85 4.51
CA GLN A 130 21.54 -14.18 4.29
C GLN A 130 20.08 -14.12 3.85
N PHE A 131 19.40 -12.99 4.07
CA PHE A 131 17.98 -12.79 3.80
C PHE A 131 17.74 -11.39 3.25
N GLY A 132 16.60 -11.23 2.58
CA GLY A 132 16.15 -9.96 2.09
C GLY A 132 16.76 -9.54 0.78
N VAL A 133 16.27 -8.43 0.27
CA VAL A 133 16.82 -7.71 -0.89
C VAL A 133 17.20 -6.31 -0.47
N PRO A 134 18.27 -5.74 -1.02
CA PRO A 134 18.73 -4.42 -0.61
C PRO A 134 17.64 -3.37 -0.79
N GLN A 135 17.30 -2.63 0.26
CA GLN A 135 16.38 -1.50 0.15
C GLN A 135 17.00 -0.39 -0.73
N GLY A 136 16.35 -0.09 -1.85
CA GLY A 136 16.90 0.80 -2.88
C GLY A 136 17.44 0.06 -4.10
N SER A 137 17.38 -1.29 -4.12
CA SER A 137 17.60 -2.07 -5.35
C SER A 137 16.44 -1.88 -6.33
N VAL A 138 16.74 -2.00 -7.61
CA VAL A 138 15.74 -1.89 -8.68
C VAL A 138 14.88 -3.15 -8.77
N LEU A 139 15.46 -4.32 -8.49
CA LEU A 139 14.76 -5.61 -8.54
C LEU A 139 13.98 -5.94 -7.26
N GLY A 140 14.35 -5.40 -6.12
CA GLY A 140 13.70 -5.71 -4.84
C GLY A 140 12.18 -5.67 -4.89
N PRO A 141 11.58 -4.60 -5.39
CA PRO A 141 10.13 -4.45 -5.47
C PRO A 141 9.43 -5.56 -6.24
N ILE A 142 9.89 -5.89 -7.45
CA ILE A 142 9.27 -6.96 -8.26
C ILE A 142 9.51 -8.34 -7.64
N LEU A 143 10.70 -8.61 -7.10
CA LEU A 143 11.00 -9.87 -6.44
C LEU A 143 10.11 -10.10 -5.22
N PHE A 144 9.84 -9.05 -4.43
CA PHE A 144 8.89 -9.14 -3.32
C PHE A 144 7.46 -9.41 -3.81
N THR A 145 7.03 -8.76 -4.90
CA THR A 145 5.70 -9.01 -5.49
C THR A 145 5.54 -10.47 -5.91
N LEU A 146 6.55 -11.02 -6.60
CA LEU A 146 6.55 -12.43 -7.01
C LEU A 146 6.63 -13.37 -5.80
N TYR A 147 7.40 -12.99 -4.76
CA TYR A 147 7.49 -13.74 -3.52
C TYR A 147 6.16 -13.82 -2.77
N SER A 148 5.39 -12.75 -2.72
CA SER A 148 4.14 -12.67 -1.97
C SER A 148 2.89 -13.09 -2.76
N GLN A 149 3.03 -13.53 -4.03
CA GLN A 149 1.89 -13.86 -4.89
C GLN A 149 0.97 -14.93 -4.32
N PRO A 150 1.43 -16.06 -3.72
CA PRO A 150 0.53 -17.09 -3.20
C PRO A 150 -0.40 -16.62 -2.07
N LEU A 151 -0.14 -15.48 -1.43
CA LEU A 151 -1.09 -14.88 -0.48
C LEU A 151 -2.47 -14.62 -1.11
N SER A 152 -2.48 -14.29 -2.38
CA SER A 152 -3.70 -13.95 -3.11
C SER A 152 -4.62 -15.15 -3.30
N ASP A 153 -4.04 -16.31 -3.65
CA ASP A 153 -4.79 -17.56 -3.77
C ASP A 153 -5.38 -17.97 -2.43
N LEU A 154 -4.64 -17.72 -1.36
CA LEU A 154 -5.11 -18.03 -0.01
C LEU A 154 -6.30 -17.15 0.38
N ILE A 155 -6.25 -15.85 0.09
CA ILE A 155 -7.37 -14.92 0.35
C ILE A 155 -8.61 -15.33 -0.45
N CYS A 156 -8.44 -15.67 -1.73
CA CYS A 156 -9.54 -16.12 -2.59
C CYS A 156 -10.26 -17.36 -2.04
N ARG A 157 -9.54 -18.30 -1.40
CA ARG A 157 -10.15 -19.50 -0.78
C ARG A 157 -11.08 -19.17 0.39
N HIS A 158 -10.89 -17.99 1.03
CA HIS A 158 -11.75 -17.50 2.11
C HIS A 158 -12.89 -16.60 1.61
N GLU A 159 -13.07 -16.49 0.28
CA GLU A 159 -14.10 -15.65 -0.33
C GLU A 159 -14.05 -14.19 0.16
N CYS A 160 -12.84 -13.68 0.42
CA CYS A 160 -12.60 -12.31 0.77
C CYS A 160 -12.15 -11.53 -0.48
N ASP A 161 -12.61 -10.29 -0.59
CA ASP A 161 -12.06 -9.34 -1.52
C ASP A 161 -10.74 -8.80 -0.99
N TYR A 162 -9.83 -8.47 -1.91
CA TYR A 162 -8.54 -7.90 -1.53
C TYR A 162 -7.99 -7.00 -2.62
N HIS A 163 -7.07 -6.14 -2.21
CA HIS A 163 -6.18 -5.42 -3.10
C HIS A 163 -4.80 -5.32 -2.46
N LYS A 164 -3.74 -5.46 -3.26
CA LYS A 164 -2.35 -5.36 -2.79
C LYS A 164 -1.68 -4.15 -3.42
N TYR A 165 -0.86 -3.48 -2.63
CA TYR A 165 0.02 -2.42 -3.10
C TYR A 165 1.39 -2.58 -2.44
N ALA A 166 2.32 -3.21 -3.15
CA ALA A 166 3.61 -3.67 -2.62
C ALA A 166 3.42 -4.66 -1.45
N ASP A 167 3.85 -4.30 -0.27
CA ASP A 167 3.71 -5.04 0.98
C ASP A 167 2.37 -4.78 1.69
N ASP A 168 1.68 -3.69 1.36
CA ASP A 168 0.37 -3.40 1.91
C ASP A 168 -0.70 -4.34 1.31
N THR A 169 -1.43 -5.04 2.18
CA THR A 169 -2.55 -5.89 1.79
C THR A 169 -3.84 -5.36 2.41
N GLN A 170 -4.79 -5.04 1.55
CA GLN A 170 -6.12 -4.55 1.90
C GLN A 170 -7.10 -5.69 1.73
N LEU A 171 -7.68 -6.19 2.82
CA LEU A 171 -8.63 -7.29 2.84
C LEU A 171 -10.01 -6.74 3.17
N SER A 172 -11.04 -7.12 2.43
CA SER A 172 -12.40 -6.71 2.73
C SER A 172 -13.42 -7.82 2.49
N LYS A 173 -14.51 -7.78 3.23
CA LYS A 173 -15.70 -8.62 3.04
C LYS A 173 -16.91 -7.86 3.50
N GLY A 174 -18.05 -8.07 2.83
CA GLY A 174 -19.34 -7.51 3.20
C GLY A 174 -20.34 -8.58 3.54
N ALA A 175 -21.27 -8.29 4.48
CA ALA A 175 -22.38 -9.17 4.83
C ALA A 175 -23.59 -8.34 5.33
N PRO A 176 -24.80 -8.91 5.35
CA PRO A 176 -25.94 -8.32 6.02
C PRO A 176 -25.65 -8.01 7.50
N PRO A 177 -26.25 -6.94 8.08
CA PRO A 177 -25.97 -6.53 9.45
C PRO A 177 -26.21 -7.60 10.52
N ASP A 178 -27.19 -8.48 10.32
CA ASP A 178 -27.51 -9.62 11.19
C ASP A 178 -26.45 -10.73 11.14
N GLN A 179 -25.63 -10.77 10.08
CA GLN A 179 -24.53 -11.72 9.90
C GLN A 179 -23.16 -11.11 10.26
N PHE A 180 -23.11 -9.93 10.86
CA PHE A 180 -21.85 -9.24 11.17
C PHE A 180 -20.88 -10.08 12.01
N GLN A 181 -21.42 -10.88 12.95
CA GLN A 181 -20.59 -11.76 13.78
C GLN A 181 -19.92 -12.87 12.93
N SER A 182 -20.64 -13.47 11.98
CA SER A 182 -20.07 -14.44 11.04
C SER A 182 -19.02 -13.78 10.14
N LEU A 183 -19.31 -12.59 9.65
CA LEU A 183 -18.36 -11.80 8.85
C LEU A 183 -17.02 -11.59 9.57
N LEU A 184 -17.08 -11.24 10.87
CA LEU A 184 -15.85 -11.09 11.67
C LEU A 184 -15.10 -12.41 11.83
N CYS A 185 -15.79 -13.53 12.04
CA CYS A 185 -15.17 -14.85 12.11
C CYS A 185 -14.49 -15.22 10.77
N ASP A 186 -15.12 -14.93 9.64
CA ASP A 186 -14.56 -15.20 8.32
C ASP A 186 -13.28 -14.38 8.09
N ILE A 187 -13.30 -13.08 8.38
CA ILE A 187 -12.13 -12.19 8.28
C ILE A 187 -11.01 -12.67 9.21
N GLN A 188 -11.35 -13.03 10.45
CA GLN A 188 -10.38 -13.55 11.42
C GLN A 188 -9.74 -14.84 10.91
N THR A 189 -10.53 -15.81 10.47
CA THR A 189 -10.05 -17.09 9.93
C THR A 189 -9.15 -16.88 8.71
N CYS A 190 -9.53 -15.97 7.81
CA CYS A 190 -8.69 -15.59 6.68
C CYS A 190 -7.34 -15.05 7.15
N ILE A 191 -7.33 -14.07 8.05
CA ILE A 191 -6.09 -13.45 8.55
C ILE A 191 -5.23 -14.47 9.30
N GLU A 192 -5.79 -15.36 10.09
CA GLU A 192 -5.05 -16.44 10.77
C GLU A 192 -4.37 -17.37 9.76
N SER A 193 -5.06 -17.74 8.68
CA SER A 193 -4.49 -18.50 7.57
C SER A 193 -3.32 -17.75 6.89
N LEU A 194 -3.48 -16.43 6.68
CA LEU A 194 -2.41 -15.58 6.14
C LEU A 194 -1.20 -15.52 7.08
N VAL A 195 -1.42 -15.38 8.39
CA VAL A 195 -0.35 -15.39 9.40
C VAL A 195 0.41 -16.70 9.38
N GLY A 196 -0.28 -17.85 9.31
CA GLY A 196 0.33 -19.17 9.18
C GLY A 196 1.20 -19.30 7.92
N TRP A 197 0.69 -18.84 6.78
CA TRP A 197 1.45 -18.80 5.53
C TRP A 197 2.66 -17.86 5.62
N MET A 198 2.48 -16.65 6.17
CA MET A 198 3.57 -15.69 6.37
C MET A 198 4.68 -16.31 7.21
N TYR A 199 4.36 -16.97 8.32
CA TYR A 199 5.34 -17.63 9.16
C TYR A 199 6.15 -18.69 8.40
N SER A 200 5.47 -19.54 7.63
CA SER A 200 6.11 -20.57 6.78
C SER A 200 7.02 -19.95 5.71
N ASN A 201 6.72 -18.73 5.27
CA ASN A 201 7.47 -17.99 4.27
C ASN A 201 8.37 -16.88 4.89
N LYS A 202 8.77 -17.01 6.16
CA LYS A 202 9.67 -16.07 6.85
C LYS A 202 9.21 -14.61 6.85
N LEU A 203 7.92 -14.37 6.63
CA LEU A 203 7.29 -13.05 6.75
C LEU A 203 6.58 -12.94 8.10
N LYS A 204 6.37 -11.72 8.57
CA LYS A 204 5.68 -11.46 9.84
C LYS A 204 4.67 -10.33 9.68
N LEU A 205 3.41 -10.62 10.06
CA LEU A 205 2.39 -9.58 10.18
C LEU A 205 2.74 -8.61 11.31
N ASN A 206 2.61 -7.32 11.04
CA ASN A 206 2.74 -6.29 12.05
C ASN A 206 1.37 -5.98 12.68
N ALA A 207 1.01 -6.72 13.72
CA ALA A 207 -0.27 -6.54 14.39
C ALA A 207 -0.46 -5.16 15.04
N GLU A 208 0.62 -4.40 15.28
CA GLU A 208 0.54 -3.05 15.85
C GLU A 208 0.13 -1.99 14.82
N LYS A 209 0.50 -2.23 13.56
CA LYS A 209 0.13 -1.37 12.44
C LYS A 209 -1.08 -1.88 11.66
N THR A 210 -1.52 -3.11 11.93
CA THR A 210 -2.76 -3.64 11.34
C THR A 210 -3.95 -2.86 11.88
N GLU A 211 -4.78 -2.33 10.99
CA GLU A 211 -5.94 -1.53 11.31
C GLU A 211 -7.20 -2.17 10.72
N VAL A 212 -8.30 -2.11 11.47
CA VAL A 212 -9.60 -2.65 11.04
C VAL A 212 -10.67 -1.58 11.11
N LEU A 213 -11.38 -1.40 10.00
CA LEU A 213 -12.41 -0.40 9.80
C LEU A 213 -13.72 -1.08 9.38
N PRO A 214 -14.76 -1.10 10.22
CA PRO A 214 -16.12 -1.42 9.77
C PRO A 214 -16.68 -0.25 8.97
N VAL A 215 -17.31 -0.53 7.82
CA VAL A 215 -17.85 0.48 6.91
C VAL A 215 -19.32 0.19 6.63
N ALA A 216 -20.20 1.12 7.01
CA ALA A 216 -21.64 1.07 6.70
C ALA A 216 -22.30 2.44 6.92
N SER A 217 -23.60 2.53 6.68
CA SER A 217 -24.40 3.71 7.11
C SER A 217 -24.41 3.83 8.65
N THR A 218 -24.56 5.04 9.17
CA THR A 218 -24.55 5.31 10.62
C THR A 218 -25.55 4.45 11.38
N SER A 219 -26.77 4.24 10.82
CA SER A 219 -27.81 3.42 11.45
C SER A 219 -27.41 1.94 11.56
N ARG A 220 -26.65 1.40 10.61
CA ARG A 220 -26.19 0.02 10.63
C ARG A 220 -24.97 -0.15 11.54
N LEU A 221 -24.07 0.83 11.59
CA LEU A 221 -22.94 0.81 12.51
C LEU A 221 -23.37 0.77 13.98
N SER A 222 -24.48 1.46 14.32
CA SER A 222 -25.02 1.42 15.68
C SER A 222 -25.61 0.05 16.08
N SER A 223 -25.97 -0.80 15.12
CA SER A 223 -26.44 -2.17 15.36
C SER A 223 -25.30 -3.19 15.47
N VAL A 224 -24.05 -2.80 15.15
CA VAL A 224 -22.86 -3.63 15.28
C VAL A 224 -22.40 -3.63 16.74
N GLY A 225 -22.73 -4.69 17.47
CA GLY A 225 -22.48 -4.80 18.91
C GLY A 225 -21.04 -5.12 19.32
N ARG A 226 -20.03 -4.87 18.45
CA ARG A 226 -18.61 -5.11 18.73
C ARG A 226 -17.75 -3.91 18.38
N ASP A 227 -16.63 -3.80 19.07
CA ASP A 227 -15.65 -2.72 18.96
C ASP A 227 -14.25 -3.19 18.54
N SER A 228 -14.05 -4.50 18.32
CA SER A 228 -12.74 -5.11 18.10
C SER A 228 -12.83 -6.48 17.43
N VAL A 229 -11.69 -6.93 16.90
CA VAL A 229 -11.47 -8.29 16.37
C VAL A 229 -10.15 -8.83 16.91
N ASP A 230 -10.07 -10.15 17.15
CA ASP A 230 -8.83 -10.81 17.57
C ASP A 230 -8.05 -11.29 16.33
N ILE A 231 -6.78 -10.87 16.19
CA ILE A 231 -5.90 -11.22 15.09
C ILE A 231 -4.56 -11.68 15.66
N GLY A 232 -4.18 -12.93 15.39
CA GLY A 232 -2.90 -13.48 15.85
C GLY A 232 -2.72 -13.43 17.37
N GLY A 233 -3.80 -13.62 18.12
CA GLY A 233 -3.82 -13.56 19.59
C GLY A 233 -3.78 -12.15 20.17
N LYS A 234 -3.91 -11.11 19.33
CA LYS A 234 -3.96 -9.71 19.76
C LYS A 234 -5.32 -9.12 19.42
N ARG A 235 -5.92 -8.45 20.42
CA ARG A 235 -7.18 -7.70 20.21
C ARG A 235 -6.90 -6.39 19.50
N ILE A 236 -7.48 -6.21 18.30
CA ILE A 236 -7.37 -5.01 17.48
C ILE A 236 -8.68 -4.24 17.54
N PRO A 237 -8.69 -3.03 18.10
CA PRO A 237 -9.88 -2.20 18.17
C PRO A 237 -10.26 -1.67 16.78
N PHE A 238 -11.57 -1.54 16.54
CA PHE A 238 -12.05 -0.89 15.33
C PHE A 238 -11.69 0.58 15.31
N ARG A 239 -11.24 1.04 14.16
CA ARG A 239 -10.94 2.44 13.93
C ARG A 239 -12.17 3.17 13.41
N SER A 240 -12.32 4.43 13.78
CA SER A 240 -13.30 5.34 13.16
C SER A 240 -12.83 5.86 11.80
N SER A 241 -11.53 5.86 11.58
CA SER A 241 -10.89 6.18 10.32
C SER A 241 -9.55 5.48 10.20
N VAL A 242 -9.14 5.15 8.97
CA VAL A 242 -7.83 4.58 8.65
C VAL A 242 -7.21 5.35 7.49
N ARG A 243 -5.89 5.36 7.41
CA ARG A 243 -5.17 5.95 6.29
C ARG A 243 -4.69 4.84 5.35
N ASN A 244 -5.29 4.79 4.17
CA ASN A 244 -4.96 3.82 3.13
C ASN A 244 -4.31 4.54 1.94
N LEU A 245 -3.08 4.18 1.57
CA LEU A 245 -2.32 4.77 0.45
C LEU A 245 -2.42 6.31 0.39
N GLY A 246 -2.36 6.98 1.54
CA GLY A 246 -2.41 8.43 1.63
C GLY A 246 -3.80 9.04 1.77
N VAL A 247 -4.88 8.29 1.52
CA VAL A 247 -6.28 8.74 1.64
C VAL A 247 -6.87 8.27 2.97
N HIS A 248 -7.67 9.12 3.62
CA HIS A 248 -8.41 8.76 4.82
C HIS A 248 -9.77 8.17 4.46
N LEU A 249 -9.98 6.90 4.85
CA LEU A 249 -11.26 6.20 4.77
C LEU A 249 -11.93 6.22 6.14
N TYR A 250 -13.26 6.27 6.15
CA TYR A 250 -14.08 6.43 7.35
C TYR A 250 -15.13 5.32 7.43
N GLN A 251 -15.64 5.07 8.64
CA GLN A 251 -16.70 4.08 8.88
C GLN A 251 -17.97 4.34 8.06
N THR A 252 -18.27 5.60 7.77
CA THR A 252 -19.37 5.95 6.86
C THR A 252 -18.83 6.14 5.44
N PRO A 253 -19.51 5.63 4.39
CA PRO A 253 -19.11 5.81 3.01
C PRO A 253 -19.30 7.28 2.58
N SER A 254 -18.53 8.17 3.17
CA SER A 254 -18.54 9.60 2.93
C SER A 254 -17.13 10.14 2.85
N MET A 255 -16.81 10.86 1.78
CA MET A 255 -15.51 11.51 1.58
C MET A 255 -15.44 12.92 2.20
N GLN A 256 -16.48 13.37 2.91
CA GLN A 256 -16.57 14.73 3.42
C GLN A 256 -15.43 15.12 4.37
N GLN A 257 -15.01 14.21 5.25
CA GLN A 257 -13.91 14.45 6.18
C GLN A 257 -12.57 14.44 5.44
N HIS A 258 -12.38 13.56 4.45
CA HIS A 258 -11.20 13.56 3.59
C HIS A 258 -11.08 14.90 2.86
N ILE A 259 -12.13 15.35 2.17
CA ILE A 259 -12.20 16.66 1.49
C ILE A 259 -11.86 17.79 2.47
N SER A 260 -12.43 17.78 3.68
CA SER A 260 -12.14 18.79 4.69
C SER A 260 -10.68 18.82 5.11
N SER A 261 -10.05 17.64 5.23
CA SER A 261 -8.62 17.50 5.56
C SER A 261 -7.73 18.03 4.44
N VAL A 262 -8.01 17.66 3.19
CA VAL A 262 -7.27 18.12 2.01
C VAL A 262 -7.38 19.62 1.84
N CYS A 263 -8.59 20.20 1.95
CA CYS A 263 -8.80 21.65 1.88
C CYS A 263 -8.03 22.40 3.00
N ARG A 264 -8.08 21.88 4.24
CA ARG A 264 -7.34 22.48 5.36
C ARG A 264 -5.83 22.52 5.10
N ALA A 265 -5.29 21.40 4.59
CA ALA A 265 -3.88 21.33 4.24
C ALA A 265 -3.53 22.30 3.10
N ALA A 266 -4.35 22.38 2.06
CA ALA A 266 -4.17 23.30 0.94
C ALA A 266 -4.18 24.77 1.39
N TYR A 267 -5.14 25.17 2.22
CA TYR A 267 -5.19 26.53 2.76
C TYR A 267 -4.01 26.88 3.68
N LEU A 268 -3.48 25.90 4.41
CA LEU A 268 -2.28 26.10 5.22
C LEU A 268 -1.07 26.41 4.33
N GLU A 269 -0.89 25.67 3.25
CA GLU A 269 0.21 25.93 2.31
C GLU A 269 0.01 27.25 1.54
N LEU A 270 -1.23 27.59 1.17
CA LEU A 270 -1.53 28.90 0.59
C LEU A 270 -1.07 30.07 1.49
N ARG A 271 -1.37 30.00 2.80
CA ARG A 271 -0.92 31.01 3.76
C ARG A 271 0.59 31.07 3.86
N ARG A 272 1.29 29.92 3.84
CA ARG A 272 2.76 29.88 3.86
C ARG A 272 3.35 30.50 2.61
N ILE A 273 2.83 30.19 1.43
CA ILE A 273 3.28 30.78 0.17
C ILE A 273 3.00 32.29 0.16
N ALA A 274 1.82 32.72 0.56
CA ALA A 274 1.45 34.12 0.62
C ALA A 274 2.38 34.96 1.55
N SER A 275 2.84 34.38 2.66
CA SER A 275 3.74 35.06 3.60
C SER A 275 5.14 35.33 3.03
N ILE A 276 5.56 34.56 1.99
CA ILE A 276 6.88 34.73 1.36
C ILE A 276 6.81 35.22 -0.09
N GLN A 277 5.60 35.42 -0.62
CA GLN A 277 5.35 35.77 -2.03
C GLN A 277 6.12 37.02 -2.48
N THR A 278 6.28 38.02 -1.61
CA THR A 278 7.02 39.25 -1.90
C THR A 278 8.51 39.02 -2.20
N TYR A 279 9.05 37.88 -1.79
CA TYR A 279 10.45 37.49 -2.02
C TYR A 279 10.61 36.49 -3.19
N LEU A 280 9.52 36.13 -3.85
CA LEU A 280 9.50 35.13 -4.92
C LEU A 280 9.20 35.78 -6.26
N THR A 281 9.76 35.21 -7.32
CA THR A 281 9.31 35.50 -8.68
C THR A 281 7.96 34.87 -8.95
N GLN A 282 7.19 35.41 -9.90
CA GLN A 282 5.91 34.84 -10.30
C GLN A 282 6.05 33.35 -10.72
N SER A 283 7.12 33.01 -11.46
CA SER A 283 7.41 31.60 -11.86
C SER A 283 7.66 30.71 -10.65
N ALA A 284 8.44 31.16 -9.66
CA ALA A 284 8.69 30.39 -8.44
C ALA A 284 7.41 30.22 -7.61
N THR A 285 6.57 31.26 -7.51
CA THR A 285 5.27 31.18 -6.84
C THR A 285 4.36 30.12 -7.52
N ALA A 286 4.27 30.16 -8.85
CA ALA A 286 3.46 29.18 -9.61
C ALA A 286 3.97 27.75 -9.42
N GLN A 287 5.28 27.51 -9.38
CA GLN A 287 5.87 26.20 -9.10
C GLN A 287 5.55 25.73 -7.69
N LEU A 288 5.64 26.59 -6.68
CA LEU A 288 5.28 26.26 -5.29
C LEU A 288 3.80 25.91 -5.17
N VAL A 289 2.91 26.69 -5.79
CA VAL A 289 1.47 26.43 -5.81
C VAL A 289 1.19 25.07 -6.47
N SER A 290 1.75 24.81 -7.63
CA SER A 290 1.57 23.53 -8.32
C SER A 290 2.06 22.36 -7.48
N SER A 291 3.26 22.45 -6.91
CA SER A 291 3.88 21.34 -6.17
C SER A 291 3.25 21.10 -4.79
N ALA A 292 2.86 22.13 -4.06
CA ALA A 292 2.39 22.03 -2.69
C ALA A 292 0.86 21.96 -2.55
N ILE A 293 0.12 22.51 -3.51
CA ILE A 293 -1.34 22.65 -3.43
C ILE A 293 -2.03 21.80 -4.50
N THR A 294 -1.78 22.07 -5.79
CA THR A 294 -2.46 21.37 -6.89
C THR A 294 -2.21 19.87 -6.82
N SER A 295 -0.97 19.44 -6.60
CA SER A 295 -0.61 18.04 -6.45
C SER A 295 -1.36 17.31 -5.32
N ARG A 296 -1.71 18.02 -4.24
CA ARG A 296 -2.50 17.46 -3.13
C ARG A 296 -4.00 17.40 -3.44
N LEU A 297 -4.51 18.40 -4.17
CA LEU A 297 -5.91 18.42 -4.58
C LEU A 297 -6.21 17.35 -5.62
N ASP A 298 -5.23 17.10 -6.51
CA ASP A 298 -5.35 16.11 -7.59
C ASP A 298 -5.04 14.68 -7.13
N TYR A 299 -4.38 14.50 -5.98
CA TYR A 299 -4.00 13.18 -5.50
C TYR A 299 -5.23 12.29 -5.26
N CYS A 300 -5.33 11.20 -6.04
CA CYS A 300 -6.43 10.24 -5.96
C CYS A 300 -7.83 10.87 -6.10
N ASN A 301 -7.97 11.91 -6.92
CA ASN A 301 -9.23 12.62 -7.08
C ASN A 301 -10.32 11.78 -7.77
N SER A 302 -9.99 10.71 -8.49
CA SER A 302 -10.95 9.80 -9.10
C SER A 302 -11.89 9.12 -8.09
N ILE A 303 -11.43 8.91 -6.84
CA ILE A 303 -12.29 8.36 -5.77
C ILE A 303 -13.41 9.32 -5.35
N LEU A 304 -13.33 10.58 -5.74
CA LEU A 304 -14.33 11.61 -5.49
C LEU A 304 -15.38 11.70 -6.60
N ALA A 305 -15.25 10.89 -7.65
CA ALA A 305 -16.23 10.84 -8.74
C ALA A 305 -17.61 10.43 -8.20
N GLY A 306 -18.66 11.11 -8.69
CA GLY A 306 -20.04 10.85 -8.26
C GLY A 306 -20.46 11.53 -6.96
N LEU A 307 -19.56 12.25 -6.27
CA LEU A 307 -19.92 13.01 -5.08
C LEU A 307 -20.80 14.24 -5.43
N PRO A 308 -21.63 14.68 -4.49
CA PRO A 308 -22.45 15.90 -4.68
C PRO A 308 -21.59 17.12 -5.03
N LEU A 309 -22.03 17.93 -6.01
CA LEU A 309 -21.31 19.13 -6.48
C LEU A 309 -20.91 20.06 -5.33
N LYS A 310 -21.73 20.18 -4.27
CA LYS A 310 -21.43 20.96 -3.07
C LYS A 310 -20.14 20.51 -2.36
N GLN A 311 -19.82 19.22 -2.43
CA GLN A 311 -18.57 18.71 -1.85
C GLN A 311 -17.38 18.97 -2.78
N ILE A 312 -17.56 18.77 -4.08
CA ILE A 312 -16.50 19.01 -5.09
C ILE A 312 -16.14 20.50 -5.16
N SER A 313 -17.14 21.41 -5.09
CA SER A 313 -16.88 22.87 -5.12
C SER A 313 -16.00 23.35 -3.96
N ARG A 314 -15.99 22.63 -2.83
CA ARG A 314 -15.09 22.93 -1.71
C ARG A 314 -13.61 22.68 -2.04
N LEU A 315 -13.29 21.69 -2.89
CA LEU A 315 -11.94 21.42 -3.38
C LEU A 315 -11.49 22.47 -4.40
N GLN A 316 -12.42 22.97 -5.20
CA GLN A 316 -12.13 24.01 -6.19
C GLN A 316 -11.83 25.39 -5.55
N SER A 317 -12.32 25.64 -4.34
CA SER A 317 -12.12 26.90 -3.64
C SER A 317 -10.66 27.24 -3.37
N PRO A 318 -9.78 26.38 -2.84
CA PRO A 318 -8.35 26.64 -2.73
C PRO A 318 -7.68 26.88 -4.09
N GLU A 319 -8.07 26.17 -5.14
CA GLU A 319 -7.55 26.33 -6.49
C GLU A 319 -7.89 27.71 -7.08
N GLN A 320 -9.10 28.19 -6.87
CA GLN A 320 -9.51 29.53 -7.30
C GLN A 320 -8.72 30.63 -6.59
N HIS A 321 -8.44 30.46 -5.29
CA HIS A 321 -7.58 31.41 -4.54
C HIS A 321 -6.13 31.42 -5.06
N CYS A 322 -5.63 30.28 -5.57
CA CYS A 322 -4.30 30.24 -6.19
C CYS A 322 -4.21 31.11 -7.45
N LYS A 323 -5.28 31.11 -8.28
CA LYS A 323 -5.34 31.89 -9.53
C LYS A 323 -5.37 33.41 -9.27
N THR A 324 -5.81 33.84 -8.09
CA THR A 324 -5.79 35.26 -7.69
C THR A 324 -4.48 35.67 -7.05
N CYS A 325 -3.62 34.74 -6.66
CA CYS A 325 -2.30 34.99 -6.09
C CYS A 325 -1.16 34.86 -7.12
N SER A 326 -1.45 34.43 -8.33
CA SER A 326 -0.50 34.33 -9.46
C SER A 326 -0.67 35.50 -10.43
#